data_075e05a9bca00d286fe3a3df110a5f12
#
_entry.id   075e05a9bca00d286fe3a3df110a5f12
#
_cell.length_a   1.000
_cell.length_b   1.000
_cell.length_c   1.000
_cell.angle_alpha   90.00
_cell.angle_beta   90.00
_cell.angle_gamma   90.00
#
_symmetry.space_group_name_H-M   'P 1'
#
loop_
_entity.id
_entity.type
_entity.pdbx_description
1 polymer ?
#
loop_
_entity_poly.entity_id
_entity_poly.type
_entity_poly.pdbx_seq_one_letter_code
_entity_poly.pdbx_strand_id
1 'polypeptide(L)'
;MSRGHEPAPDLFDDPRRDRMRDPMQDPLIHAPLAERMRPQSFDDLTGQDEIVGKGRPLRNAIEADRLSSVILWGPPGCGKTTLAHLISRVTKAHFVSFSAVTSGVPELRELIKAAEHRLSTKGQKTILFVDEIHRFNKAQQDAFLPHVEKGTIVLIGATTENPSFEVVSPLLSRS
;
A
#
# COMPACT_ATOMS: atom_id res chain seq x y z
N MET A 1 50.36 -33.93 16.24
CA MET A 1 50.41 -32.78 15.34
C MET A 1 49.48 -33.04 14.17
N SER A 2 48.24 -32.60 14.29
CA SER A 2 47.20 -32.74 13.26
C SER A 2 47.04 -31.38 12.60
N ARG A 3 47.35 -31.27 11.32
CA ARG A 3 47.17 -30.04 10.53
C ARG A 3 45.70 -29.95 10.11
N GLY A 4 44.99 -28.95 10.62
CA GLY A 4 43.66 -28.62 10.20
C GLY A 4 43.62 -28.28 8.72
N HIS A 5 42.74 -28.92 8.00
CA HIS A 5 42.44 -28.64 6.59
C HIS A 5 41.43 -27.49 6.57
N GLU A 6 41.88 -26.31 6.20
CA GLU A 6 41.04 -25.15 5.95
C GLU A 6 40.34 -25.37 4.60
N PRO A 7 38.99 -25.33 4.52
CA PRO A 7 38.33 -25.48 3.24
C PRO A 7 38.63 -24.27 2.35
N ALA A 8 38.96 -24.54 1.09
CA ALA A 8 39.16 -23.49 0.09
C ALA A 8 37.92 -22.62 -0.07
N PRO A 9 38.07 -21.28 -0.33
CA PRO A 9 36.93 -20.40 -0.52
C PRO A 9 36.15 -20.84 -1.76
N ASP A 10 34.83 -20.89 -1.59
CA ASP A 10 33.87 -21.27 -2.63
C ASP A 10 33.97 -20.27 -3.80
N LEU A 11 34.40 -20.75 -4.97
CA LEU A 11 34.62 -19.94 -6.18
C LEU A 11 33.32 -19.36 -6.74
N PHE A 12 32.18 -19.64 -6.13
CA PHE A 12 30.85 -19.25 -6.59
C PHE A 12 30.24 -18.09 -5.80
N ASP A 13 30.90 -17.62 -4.74
CA ASP A 13 30.43 -16.51 -3.91
C ASP A 13 31.11 -15.18 -4.31
N ASP A 14 30.83 -14.72 -5.56
CA ASP A 14 31.26 -13.39 -6.02
C ASP A 14 30.13 -12.38 -5.73
N PRO A 15 30.32 -11.47 -4.75
CA PRO A 15 29.33 -10.42 -4.43
C PRO A 15 29.07 -9.43 -5.59
N ARG A 16 29.78 -9.58 -6.70
CA ARG A 16 29.57 -8.78 -7.93
C ARG A 16 28.55 -9.40 -8.88
N ARG A 17 28.13 -10.67 -8.67
CA ARG A 17 27.09 -11.33 -9.47
C ARG A 17 25.71 -10.73 -9.27
N ASP A 18 25.47 -10.08 -8.16
CA ASP A 18 24.17 -9.45 -7.86
C ASP A 18 23.94 -8.11 -8.59
N ARG A 19 24.94 -7.61 -9.35
CA ARG A 19 24.84 -6.34 -10.10
C ARG A 19 24.53 -6.50 -11.58
N MET A 20 24.51 -7.71 -12.10
CA MET A 20 24.06 -8.01 -13.45
C MET A 20 22.70 -8.70 -13.42
N ARG A 21 21.67 -7.98 -12.98
CA ARG A 21 20.29 -8.37 -13.34
C ARG A 21 20.20 -8.24 -14.85
N ASP A 22 19.99 -9.37 -15.49
CA ASP A 22 19.74 -9.44 -16.93
C ASP A 22 18.59 -8.46 -17.26
N PRO A 23 18.80 -7.44 -18.08
CA PRO A 23 17.75 -6.49 -18.43
C PRO A 23 16.51 -7.16 -19.03
N MET A 24 16.63 -8.37 -19.57
CA MET A 24 15.52 -9.14 -20.13
C MET A 24 14.66 -9.86 -19.06
N GLN A 25 15.07 -9.88 -17.80
CA GLN A 25 14.31 -10.47 -16.68
C GLN A 25 13.54 -9.44 -15.84
N ASP A 26 13.56 -8.17 -16.24
CA ASP A 26 12.74 -7.16 -15.59
C ASP A 26 11.26 -7.37 -15.96
N PRO A 27 10.38 -7.72 -15.00
CA PRO A 27 8.96 -7.93 -15.25
C PRO A 27 8.27 -6.72 -15.90
N LEU A 28 8.88 -5.54 -15.80
CA LEU A 28 8.36 -4.31 -16.37
C LEU A 28 8.61 -4.18 -17.89
N ILE A 29 9.53 -4.95 -18.48
CA ILE A 29 9.80 -4.85 -19.94
C ILE A 29 8.57 -5.25 -20.77
N HIS A 30 7.79 -6.19 -20.27
CA HIS A 30 6.54 -6.66 -20.93
C HIS A 30 5.28 -5.99 -20.37
N ALA A 31 5.40 -5.11 -19.37
CA ALA A 31 4.26 -4.39 -18.83
C ALA A 31 3.78 -3.30 -19.80
N PRO A 32 2.46 -3.00 -19.82
CA PRO A 32 1.92 -1.89 -20.61
C PRO A 32 2.65 -0.58 -20.31
N LEU A 33 2.76 0.30 -21.31
CA LEU A 33 3.49 1.57 -21.18
C LEU A 33 3.04 2.39 -19.96
N ALA A 34 1.73 2.42 -19.70
CA ALA A 34 1.17 3.11 -18.54
C ALA A 34 1.69 2.59 -17.19
N GLU A 35 1.98 1.28 -17.09
CA GLU A 35 2.56 0.68 -15.89
C GLU A 35 4.05 1.03 -15.76
N ARG A 36 4.76 1.01 -16.88
CA ARG A 36 6.19 1.37 -16.94
C ARG A 36 6.45 2.83 -16.64
N MET A 37 5.53 3.71 -17.00
CA MET A 37 5.59 5.17 -16.74
C MET A 37 5.00 5.57 -15.40
N ARG A 38 4.54 4.63 -14.58
CA ARG A 38 3.99 4.94 -13.26
C ARG A 38 5.07 5.58 -12.38
N PRO A 39 4.79 6.73 -11.75
CA PRO A 39 5.71 7.39 -10.83
C PRO A 39 6.29 6.42 -9.80
N GLN A 40 7.59 6.50 -9.56
CA GLN A 40 8.30 5.64 -8.63
C GLN A 40 8.57 6.34 -7.29
N SER A 41 8.47 7.67 -7.28
CA SER A 41 8.62 8.53 -6.10
C SER A 41 7.54 9.61 -6.06
N PHE A 42 7.38 10.27 -4.92
CA PHE A 42 6.47 11.42 -4.81
C PHE A 42 6.93 12.61 -5.67
N ASP A 43 8.22 12.73 -5.92
CA ASP A 43 8.78 13.81 -6.72
C ASP A 43 8.52 13.62 -8.24
N ASP A 44 8.14 12.40 -8.66
CA ASP A 44 7.73 12.09 -10.04
C ASP A 44 6.22 12.37 -10.28
N LEU A 45 5.45 12.64 -9.22
CA LEU A 45 4.04 12.98 -9.33
C LEU A 45 3.87 14.41 -9.82
N THR A 46 3.39 14.56 -11.04
CA THR A 46 3.10 15.89 -11.63
C THR A 46 1.66 16.30 -11.33
N GLY A 47 1.46 17.55 -10.93
CA GLY A 47 0.12 18.15 -10.78
C GLY A 47 -0.59 17.83 -9.47
N GLN A 48 0.12 17.24 -8.45
CA GLN A 48 -0.41 16.96 -7.12
C GLN A 48 0.43 17.63 -6.01
N ASP A 49 1.18 18.66 -6.35
CA ASP A 49 2.10 19.35 -5.42
C ASP A 49 1.39 19.94 -4.20
N GLU A 50 0.13 20.33 -4.35
CA GLU A 50 -0.68 20.86 -3.24
C GLU A 50 -1.02 19.81 -2.20
N ILE A 51 -1.06 18.54 -2.57
CA ILE A 51 -1.45 17.42 -1.71
C ILE A 51 -0.20 16.67 -1.20
N VAL A 52 0.72 16.33 -2.09
CA VAL A 52 1.88 15.47 -1.79
C VAL A 52 3.23 16.12 -2.08
N GLY A 53 3.26 17.43 -2.31
CA GLY A 53 4.51 18.20 -2.42
C GLY A 53 5.33 18.16 -1.13
N LYS A 54 6.61 18.50 -1.22
CA LYS A 54 7.52 18.54 -0.06
C LYS A 54 6.96 19.44 1.04
N GLY A 55 6.93 18.94 2.27
CA GLY A 55 6.43 19.66 3.43
C GLY A 55 4.90 19.67 3.59
N ARG A 56 4.15 19.06 2.68
CA ARG A 56 2.69 18.95 2.81
C ARG A 56 2.30 17.94 3.89
N PRO A 57 1.19 18.17 4.61
CA PRO A 57 0.78 17.34 5.74
C PRO A 57 0.66 15.85 5.40
N LEU A 58 0.07 15.51 4.25
CA LEU A 58 -0.10 14.13 3.83
C LEU A 58 1.25 13.45 3.59
N ARG A 59 2.15 14.11 2.84
CA ARG A 59 3.50 13.58 2.59
C ARG A 59 4.28 13.39 3.89
N ASN A 60 4.27 14.38 4.78
CA ASN A 60 4.95 14.29 6.07
C ASN A 60 4.39 13.14 6.92
N ALA A 61 3.08 12.91 6.90
CA ALA A 61 2.46 11.79 7.62
C ALA A 61 2.88 10.43 7.05
N ILE A 62 2.99 10.31 5.73
CA ILE A 62 3.43 9.09 5.03
C ILE A 62 4.91 8.82 5.36
N GLU A 63 5.79 9.80 5.20
CA GLU A 63 7.22 9.67 5.45
C GLU A 63 7.54 9.39 6.93
N ALA A 64 6.71 9.90 7.85
CA ALA A 64 6.82 9.63 9.28
C ALA A 64 6.14 8.32 9.72
N ASP A 65 5.55 7.54 8.80
CA ASP A 65 4.78 6.33 9.06
C ASP A 65 3.63 6.54 10.07
N ARG A 66 3.02 7.72 10.01
CA ARG A 66 1.92 8.17 10.88
C ARG A 66 0.66 8.50 10.09
N LEU A 67 0.50 7.84 8.94
CA LEU A 67 -0.69 8.01 8.11
C LEU A 67 -1.93 7.58 8.90
N SER A 68 -2.92 8.44 8.95
CA SER A 68 -4.30 8.11 9.35
C SER A 68 -5.10 7.64 8.13
N SER A 69 -6.31 7.13 8.37
CA SER A 69 -7.19 6.75 7.26
C SER A 69 -7.54 7.97 6.40
N VAL A 70 -7.60 7.77 5.09
CA VAL A 70 -7.87 8.83 4.10
C VAL A 70 -8.79 8.31 3.00
N ILE A 71 -9.62 9.21 2.47
CA ILE A 71 -10.41 8.96 1.26
C ILE A 71 -9.86 9.83 0.13
N LEU A 72 -9.40 9.17 -0.93
CA LEU A 72 -8.91 9.80 -2.15
C LEU A 72 -10.08 9.93 -3.14
N TRP A 73 -10.57 11.14 -3.30
CA TRP A 73 -11.68 11.44 -4.20
C TRP A 73 -11.20 12.23 -5.42
N GLY A 74 -11.72 11.89 -6.59
CA GLY A 74 -11.41 12.62 -7.82
C GLY A 74 -11.79 11.84 -9.08
N PRO A 75 -11.72 12.47 -10.25
CA PRO A 75 -12.07 11.83 -11.52
C PRO A 75 -11.16 10.63 -11.84
N PRO A 76 -11.57 9.76 -12.77
CA PRO A 76 -10.71 8.70 -13.27
C PRO A 76 -9.39 9.26 -13.79
N GLY A 77 -8.30 8.55 -13.58
CA GLY A 77 -6.97 8.94 -14.10
C GLY A 77 -6.24 10.05 -13.33
N CYS A 78 -6.81 10.62 -12.24
CA CYS A 78 -6.15 11.66 -11.46
C CYS A 78 -5.03 11.16 -10.52
N GLY A 79 -4.65 9.88 -10.59
CA GLY A 79 -3.50 9.34 -9.86
C GLY A 79 -3.79 8.71 -8.49
N LYS A 80 -5.06 8.50 -8.09
CA LYS A 80 -5.42 7.88 -6.78
C LYS A 80 -4.71 6.55 -6.53
N THR A 81 -4.80 5.64 -7.47
CA THR A 81 -4.16 4.31 -7.38
C THR A 81 -2.64 4.43 -7.40
N THR A 82 -2.09 5.35 -8.19
CA THR A 82 -0.66 5.65 -8.22
C THR A 82 -0.16 6.14 -6.86
N LEU A 83 -0.89 7.06 -6.24
CA LEU A 83 -0.58 7.56 -4.90
C LEU A 83 -0.60 6.44 -3.86
N ALA A 84 -1.60 5.55 -3.91
CA ALA A 84 -1.67 4.40 -3.01
C ALA A 84 -0.45 3.46 -3.18
N HIS A 85 0.00 3.23 -4.41
CA HIS A 85 1.21 2.45 -4.67
C HIS A 85 2.49 3.15 -4.16
N LEU A 86 2.60 4.46 -4.28
CA LEU A 86 3.73 5.19 -3.71
C LEU A 86 3.74 5.11 -2.18
N ILE A 87 2.58 5.23 -1.54
CA ILE A 87 2.44 5.02 -0.09
C ILE A 87 2.93 3.63 0.29
N SER A 88 2.55 2.59 -0.46
CA SER A 88 2.96 1.21 -0.17
C SER A 88 4.48 0.98 -0.20
N ARG A 89 5.22 1.81 -0.95
CA ARG A 89 6.69 1.72 -1.07
C ARG A 89 7.43 2.44 0.05
N VAL A 90 6.81 3.48 0.60
CA VAL A 90 7.45 4.35 1.62
C VAL A 90 7.13 3.89 3.03
N THR A 91 5.91 3.38 3.26
CA THR A 91 5.47 2.95 4.57
C THR A 91 6.13 1.65 5.04
N LYS A 92 6.35 1.52 6.34
CA LYS A 92 6.73 0.26 7.01
C LYS A 92 5.54 -0.62 7.33
N ALA A 93 4.31 -0.11 7.18
CA ALA A 93 3.09 -0.87 7.39
C ALA A 93 2.93 -1.95 6.32
N HIS A 94 2.22 -3.02 6.66
CA HIS A 94 1.87 -4.05 5.68
C HIS A 94 0.75 -3.53 4.77
N PHE A 95 1.04 -3.36 3.49
CA PHE A 95 0.09 -2.85 2.52
C PHE A 95 -0.67 -3.99 1.85
N VAL A 96 -2.00 -3.89 1.83
CA VAL A 96 -2.90 -4.84 1.17
C VAL A 96 -3.87 -4.08 0.28
N SER A 97 -3.95 -4.48 -0.99
CA SER A 97 -4.98 -4.00 -1.91
C SER A 97 -6.18 -4.93 -1.85
N PHE A 98 -7.37 -4.36 -1.76
CA PHE A 98 -8.63 -5.09 -1.69
C PHE A 98 -9.62 -4.51 -2.71
N SER A 99 -10.24 -5.38 -3.50
CA SER A 99 -11.22 -4.97 -4.49
C SER A 99 -12.63 -5.17 -3.97
N ALA A 100 -13.41 -4.09 -3.94
CA ALA A 100 -14.84 -4.15 -3.58
C ALA A 100 -15.67 -5.01 -4.54
N VAL A 101 -15.19 -5.18 -5.78
CA VAL A 101 -15.93 -5.86 -6.85
C VAL A 101 -15.73 -7.38 -6.81
N THR A 102 -14.49 -7.81 -6.53
CA THR A 102 -14.11 -9.23 -6.64
C THR A 102 -14.04 -9.94 -5.31
N SER A 103 -14.00 -9.22 -4.19
CA SER A 103 -13.79 -9.80 -2.87
C SER A 103 -15.00 -9.61 -1.96
N GLY A 104 -15.35 -10.67 -1.24
CA GLY A 104 -16.50 -10.69 -0.35
C GLY A 104 -16.18 -10.38 1.13
N VAL A 105 -17.21 -10.43 1.98
CA VAL A 105 -17.07 -10.28 3.43
C VAL A 105 -16.19 -11.35 4.07
N PRO A 106 -16.20 -12.63 3.61
CA PRO A 106 -15.30 -13.65 4.17
C PRO A 106 -13.82 -13.30 4.03
N GLU A 107 -13.38 -12.89 2.82
CA GLU A 107 -11.99 -12.51 2.55
C GLU A 107 -11.59 -11.28 3.36
N LEU A 108 -12.51 -10.33 3.52
CA LEU A 108 -12.29 -9.14 4.35
C LEU A 108 -12.05 -9.55 5.82
N ARG A 109 -12.82 -10.48 6.36
CA ARG A 109 -12.65 -10.97 7.73
C ARG A 109 -11.31 -11.67 7.94
N GLU A 110 -10.86 -12.48 6.98
CA GLU A 110 -9.55 -13.13 7.06
C GLU A 110 -8.40 -12.10 7.01
N LEU A 111 -8.54 -11.07 6.16
CA LEU A 111 -7.60 -9.95 6.13
C LEU A 111 -7.53 -9.24 7.48
N ILE A 112 -8.67 -8.97 8.10
CA ILE A 112 -8.76 -8.32 9.42
C ILE A 112 -8.05 -9.16 10.49
N LYS A 113 -8.32 -10.46 10.56
CA LYS A 113 -7.65 -11.38 11.50
C LYS A 113 -6.13 -11.38 11.30
N ALA A 114 -5.69 -11.41 10.05
CA ALA A 114 -4.27 -11.34 9.73
C ALA A 114 -3.63 -10.00 10.14
N ALA A 115 -4.37 -8.88 10.01
CA ALA A 115 -3.92 -7.57 10.46
C ALA A 115 -3.80 -7.50 11.99
N GLU A 116 -4.78 -8.03 12.73
CA GLU A 116 -4.73 -8.11 14.20
C GLU A 116 -3.55 -8.95 14.68
N HIS A 117 -3.32 -10.10 14.04
CA HIS A 117 -2.19 -10.96 14.37
C HIS A 117 -0.85 -10.26 14.10
N ARG A 118 -0.69 -9.54 12.98
CA ARG A 118 0.54 -8.77 12.70
C ARG A 118 0.76 -7.67 13.73
N LEU A 119 -0.29 -6.94 14.08
CA LEU A 119 -0.20 -5.87 15.06
C LEU A 119 0.21 -6.41 16.43
N SER A 120 -0.39 -7.52 16.89
CA SER A 120 -0.09 -8.12 18.19
C SER A 120 1.30 -8.76 18.27
N THR A 121 1.78 -9.39 17.18
CA THR A 121 3.04 -10.14 17.18
C THR A 121 4.25 -9.30 16.77
N LYS A 122 4.07 -8.36 15.85
CA LYS A 122 5.16 -7.56 15.25
C LYS A 122 5.05 -6.07 15.50
N GLY A 123 3.96 -5.59 16.13
CA GLY A 123 3.67 -4.16 16.23
C GLY A 123 3.45 -3.46 14.88
N GLN A 124 3.28 -4.25 13.79
CA GLN A 124 3.17 -3.74 12.43
C GLN A 124 1.71 -3.49 12.07
N LYS A 125 1.39 -2.23 11.76
CA LYS A 125 0.06 -1.84 11.26
C LYS A 125 -0.18 -2.39 9.85
N THR A 126 -1.44 -2.49 9.46
CA THR A 126 -1.85 -2.86 8.11
C THR A 126 -2.55 -1.67 7.45
N ILE A 127 -2.10 -1.30 6.25
CA ILE A 127 -2.80 -0.34 5.38
C ILE A 127 -3.65 -1.15 4.42
N LEU A 128 -4.95 -0.88 4.42
CA LEU A 128 -5.92 -1.45 3.51
C LEU A 128 -6.25 -0.41 2.43
N PHE A 129 -5.81 -0.66 1.21
CA PHE A 129 -6.21 0.13 0.05
C PHE A 129 -7.46 -0.49 -0.58
N VAL A 130 -8.52 0.30 -0.71
CA VAL A 130 -9.78 -0.11 -1.33
C VAL A 130 -10.04 0.79 -2.53
N ASP A 131 -9.89 0.22 -3.72
CA ASP A 131 -10.26 0.93 -4.95
C ASP A 131 -11.78 0.87 -5.15
N GLU A 132 -12.36 1.98 -5.64
CA GLU A 132 -13.80 2.16 -5.83
C GLU A 132 -14.61 1.81 -4.55
N ILE A 133 -14.22 2.43 -3.43
CA ILE A 133 -14.82 2.13 -2.10
C ILE A 133 -16.33 2.33 -2.06
N HIS A 134 -16.91 3.17 -2.95
CA HIS A 134 -18.34 3.36 -3.10
C HIS A 134 -19.09 2.07 -3.50
N ARG A 135 -18.38 1.09 -4.07
CA ARG A 135 -18.96 -0.22 -4.40
C ARG A 135 -19.09 -1.16 -3.22
N PHE A 136 -18.55 -0.81 -2.07
CA PHE A 136 -18.77 -1.57 -0.84
C PHE A 136 -20.19 -1.41 -0.38
N ASN A 137 -20.86 -2.54 -0.14
CA ASN A 137 -22.14 -2.50 0.54
C ASN A 137 -21.95 -2.15 2.04
N LYS A 138 -23.03 -1.76 2.67
CA LYS A 138 -23.02 -1.36 4.09
C LYS A 138 -22.42 -2.44 4.99
N ALA A 139 -22.74 -3.72 4.75
CA ALA A 139 -22.22 -4.84 5.56
C ALA A 139 -20.69 -4.98 5.45
N GLN A 140 -20.12 -4.72 4.27
CA GLN A 140 -18.67 -4.69 4.08
C GLN A 140 -18.05 -3.49 4.81
N GLN A 141 -18.64 -2.30 4.69
CA GLN A 141 -18.15 -1.10 5.38
C GLN A 141 -18.22 -1.27 6.90
N ASP A 142 -19.33 -1.78 7.43
CA ASP A 142 -19.52 -2.04 8.86
C ASP A 142 -18.54 -3.10 9.40
N ALA A 143 -18.12 -4.05 8.56
CA ALA A 143 -17.20 -5.11 8.98
C ALA A 143 -15.79 -4.59 9.32
N PHE A 144 -15.27 -3.59 8.62
CA PHE A 144 -13.94 -3.07 8.90
C PHE A 144 -13.91 -1.80 9.77
N LEU A 145 -15.05 -1.10 9.91
CA LEU A 145 -15.15 0.13 10.70
C LEU A 145 -14.58 0.01 12.12
N PRO A 146 -14.89 -1.02 12.92
CA PRO A 146 -14.34 -1.17 14.27
C PRO A 146 -12.81 -1.29 14.31
N HIS A 147 -12.21 -1.84 13.25
CA HIS A 147 -10.76 -2.07 13.14
C HIS A 147 -10.03 -0.80 12.68
N VAL A 148 -10.69 0.04 11.88
CA VAL A 148 -10.22 1.39 11.56
C VAL A 148 -10.27 2.28 12.81
N GLU A 149 -11.36 2.22 13.57
CA GLU A 149 -11.50 2.99 14.83
C GLU A 149 -10.46 2.62 15.87
N LYS A 150 -10.13 1.34 16.00
CA LYS A 150 -9.09 0.84 16.90
C LYS A 150 -7.67 1.12 16.39
N GLY A 151 -7.51 1.57 15.14
CA GLY A 151 -6.20 1.79 14.53
C GLY A 151 -5.45 0.50 14.16
N THR A 152 -6.12 -0.65 14.18
CA THR A 152 -5.55 -1.93 13.70
C THR A 152 -5.31 -1.88 12.19
N ILE A 153 -6.22 -1.21 11.48
CA ILE A 153 -6.18 -0.98 10.04
C ILE A 153 -6.19 0.52 9.76
N VAL A 154 -5.31 0.96 8.88
CA VAL A 154 -5.36 2.29 8.26
C VAL A 154 -6.01 2.12 6.88
N LEU A 155 -7.13 2.80 6.66
CA LEU A 155 -7.87 2.72 5.40
C LEU A 155 -7.39 3.79 4.42
N ILE A 156 -7.09 3.39 3.20
CA ILE A 156 -6.97 4.29 2.05
C ILE A 156 -8.08 3.92 1.08
N GLY A 157 -9.17 4.67 1.08
CA GLY A 157 -10.24 4.49 0.11
C GLY A 157 -10.01 5.35 -1.13
N ALA A 158 -10.22 4.80 -2.32
CA ALA A 158 -10.25 5.57 -3.56
C ALA A 158 -11.66 5.53 -4.15
N THR A 159 -12.14 6.66 -4.66
CA THR A 159 -13.46 6.73 -5.30
C THR A 159 -13.49 7.82 -6.38
N THR A 160 -14.32 7.59 -7.39
CA THR A 160 -14.67 8.58 -8.40
C THR A 160 -15.97 9.31 -8.07
N GLU A 161 -16.76 8.76 -7.16
CA GLU A 161 -18.04 9.32 -6.71
C GLU A 161 -17.87 10.17 -5.45
N ASN A 162 -18.84 11.07 -5.21
CA ASN A 162 -18.76 11.91 -4.01
C ASN A 162 -18.90 11.06 -2.74
N PRO A 163 -17.86 10.98 -1.90
CA PRO A 163 -17.85 10.08 -0.73
C PRO A 163 -18.93 10.41 0.30
N SER A 164 -19.47 11.61 0.31
CA SER A 164 -20.54 12.02 1.24
C SER A 164 -21.83 11.26 1.05
N PHE A 165 -22.05 10.66 -0.12
CA PHE A 165 -23.28 9.90 -0.42
C PHE A 165 -23.07 8.38 -0.32
N GLU A 166 -21.84 7.90 -0.58
CA GLU A 166 -21.56 6.49 -0.79
C GLU A 166 -20.78 5.84 0.36
N VAL A 167 -20.05 6.64 1.13
CA VAL A 167 -19.27 6.15 2.26
C VAL A 167 -20.00 6.45 3.56
N VAL A 168 -20.13 5.45 4.45
CA VAL A 168 -20.83 5.65 5.72
C VAL A 168 -20.16 6.74 6.56
N SER A 169 -21.00 7.60 7.16
CA SER A 169 -20.55 8.78 7.93
C SER A 169 -19.48 8.49 8.98
N PRO A 170 -19.49 7.36 9.72
CA PRO A 170 -18.43 7.03 10.67
C PRO A 170 -17.05 6.88 10.02
N LEU A 171 -16.96 6.39 8.78
CA LEU A 171 -15.69 6.31 8.05
C LEU A 171 -15.20 7.69 7.64
N LEU A 172 -16.08 8.56 7.14
CA LEU A 172 -15.72 9.92 6.76
C LEU A 172 -15.23 10.74 7.93
N SER A 173 -15.79 10.55 9.13
CA SER A 173 -15.38 11.29 10.32
C SER A 173 -14.02 10.85 10.88
N ARG A 174 -13.45 9.75 10.39
CA ARG A 174 -12.17 9.15 10.84
C ARG A 174 -11.08 9.16 9.78
N SER A 175 -11.39 9.73 8.61
CA SER A 175 -10.49 9.81 7.46
C SER A 175 -9.89 11.19 7.29
#